data_fd0103ea863b69a3fdae864d8e2a2c3a
#
_entry.id   fd0103ea863b69a3fdae864d8e2a2c3a
#
_cell.length_a   1.000
_cell.length_b   1.000
_cell.length_c   1.000
_cell.angle_alpha   90.00
_cell.angle_beta   90.00
_cell.angle_gamma   90.00
#
_symmetry.space_group_name_H-M   'P 1'
#
loop_
_entity.id
_entity.type
_entity.pdbx_description
1 polymer ?
#
loop_
_entity_poly.entity_id
_entity_poly.type
_entity_poly.pdbx_seq_one_letter_code
_entity_poly.pdbx_strand_id
1 'polypeptide(L)'
;APPSTRAGRRAEPRRAARNVKELEAAGIDAFSVPAEYLIDKVLASDIVDPETGEVIAEANSILTEELVNKIADSGVETFNTIYSNDLDRGAYISETLRVDSTRTQLEAQVEIYRMMRPGEPPTQEAAENLFKNLFFSPDRYDLSAVGRMKFNRRVGRDEIEGSGVLDEQDITDVVNVLIDIRNGHGVVDDIDHLGNRRVRSVGEMAENQFRVGLVRVERAVKERLSLAESEGYMPQELINAKPVSAVIKEFFGSNQLSQFMDQNNPLSEVTHKRRVSALGPGGLTRERAGFEVRDVHPTHYGRVCPIETPEGPNIGLINSLAVYSRTNKYGFLETPYRKVVDGKVTQDVEYLSAIEEGQYMIAQANAALGADGELVDDLVSCRSQNEFTMSTPDRIQYMDVSPKQIVSVAAALIPFLEHDDANRAL
;
A
#
# COMPACT_ATOMS: atom_id res chain seq x y z
N ALA A 1 -23.86 59.66 -8.67
CA ALA A 1 -24.17 58.25 -8.54
C ALA A 1 -22.97 57.44 -9.07
N PRO A 2 -22.35 56.55 -8.25
CA PRO A 2 -21.26 55.67 -8.73
C PRO A 2 -21.82 54.51 -9.54
N PRO A 3 -21.07 53.96 -10.53
CA PRO A 3 -21.55 52.85 -11.33
C PRO A 3 -21.49 51.53 -10.56
N SER A 4 -22.56 50.77 -10.67
CA SER A 4 -22.78 49.46 -10.06
C SER A 4 -21.73 48.44 -10.51
N THR A 5 -21.01 47.87 -9.61
CA THR A 5 -20.19 46.68 -9.78
C THR A 5 -21.07 45.50 -10.20
N ARG A 6 -20.96 45.09 -11.45
CA ARG A 6 -21.54 43.83 -11.95
C ARG A 6 -20.71 42.68 -11.35
N ALA A 7 -21.31 41.96 -10.42
CA ALA A 7 -20.80 40.67 -9.95
C ALA A 7 -20.50 39.74 -11.15
N GLY A 8 -19.27 39.28 -11.25
CA GLY A 8 -18.85 38.32 -12.25
C GLY A 8 -19.64 37.03 -12.10
N ARG A 9 -20.37 36.64 -13.16
CA ARG A 9 -20.98 35.34 -13.28
C ARG A 9 -19.85 34.28 -13.25
N ARG A 10 -19.88 33.37 -12.28
CA ARG A 10 -19.07 32.14 -12.33
C ARG A 10 -19.37 31.44 -13.66
N ALA A 11 -18.37 31.27 -14.49
CA ALA A 11 -18.51 30.53 -15.75
C ALA A 11 -18.88 29.08 -15.41
N GLU A 12 -19.95 28.58 -16.00
CA GLU A 12 -20.37 27.18 -15.81
C GLU A 12 -19.27 26.25 -16.37
N PRO A 13 -18.84 25.21 -15.64
CA PRO A 13 -17.74 24.33 -16.04
C PRO A 13 -17.93 23.68 -17.42
N ARG A 14 -19.18 23.47 -17.84
CA ARG A 14 -19.51 22.94 -19.19
C ARG A 14 -19.21 23.91 -20.32
N ARG A 15 -19.31 25.21 -20.08
CA ARG A 15 -18.95 26.24 -21.10
C ARG A 15 -17.45 26.36 -21.23
N ALA A 16 -16.69 26.26 -20.13
CA ALA A 16 -15.25 26.30 -20.19
C ALA A 16 -14.66 25.12 -21.00
N ALA A 17 -15.13 23.89 -20.76
CA ALA A 17 -14.68 22.70 -21.49
C ALA A 17 -15.00 22.77 -23.01
N ARG A 18 -16.14 23.39 -23.41
CA ARG A 18 -16.49 23.58 -24.80
C ARG A 18 -15.56 24.60 -25.47
N ASN A 19 -15.27 25.70 -24.79
CA ASN A 19 -14.40 26.75 -25.31
C ASN A 19 -12.96 26.22 -25.52
N VAL A 20 -12.44 25.37 -24.57
CA VAL A 20 -11.12 24.73 -24.73
C VAL A 20 -11.08 23.85 -25.97
N LYS A 21 -12.10 23.02 -26.23
CA LYS A 21 -12.16 22.18 -27.42
C LYS A 21 -12.28 23.01 -28.73
N GLU A 22 -12.98 24.14 -28.71
CA GLU A 22 -13.08 25.04 -29.83
C GLU A 22 -11.74 25.74 -30.15
N LEU A 23 -10.96 26.06 -29.11
CA LEU A 23 -9.61 26.63 -29.23
C LEU A 23 -8.58 25.59 -29.71
N GLU A 24 -8.61 24.38 -29.19
CA GLU A 24 -7.80 23.27 -29.69
C GLU A 24 -8.09 22.95 -31.15
N ALA A 25 -9.36 22.93 -31.54
CA ALA A 25 -9.78 22.72 -32.94
C ALA A 25 -9.35 23.85 -33.87
N ALA A 26 -9.20 25.07 -33.34
CA ALA A 26 -8.69 26.23 -34.06
C ALA A 26 -7.15 26.29 -34.13
N GLY A 27 -6.45 25.38 -33.50
CA GLY A 27 -4.98 25.34 -33.46
C GLY A 27 -4.35 26.51 -32.70
N ILE A 28 -5.03 27.04 -31.68
CA ILE A 28 -4.54 28.16 -30.87
C ILE A 28 -3.84 27.60 -29.65
N ASP A 29 -2.51 27.61 -29.69
CA ASP A 29 -1.65 27.06 -28.62
C ASP A 29 -1.11 28.13 -27.67
N ALA A 30 -1.27 29.42 -27.99
CA ALA A 30 -0.74 30.52 -27.21
C ALA A 30 -1.71 31.71 -27.13
N PHE A 31 -1.68 32.39 -25.98
CA PHE A 31 -2.48 33.59 -25.74
C PHE A 31 -1.60 34.75 -25.33
N SER A 32 -1.93 35.95 -25.82
CA SER A 32 -1.35 37.18 -25.28
C SER A 32 -2.05 37.54 -23.97
N VAL A 33 -1.29 37.63 -22.88
CA VAL A 33 -1.78 38.01 -21.56
C VAL A 33 -1.08 39.26 -21.08
N PRO A 34 -1.74 40.13 -20.28
CA PRO A 34 -1.07 41.27 -19.66
C PRO A 34 -0.03 40.82 -18.64
N ALA A 35 1.01 41.64 -18.40
CA ALA A 35 2.09 41.34 -17.46
C ALA A 35 1.58 41.07 -16.03
N GLU A 36 0.47 41.67 -15.65
CA GLU A 36 -0.23 41.44 -14.36
C GLU A 36 -0.64 39.97 -14.17
N TYR A 37 -0.81 39.20 -15.25
CA TYR A 37 -1.12 37.75 -15.16
C TYR A 37 0.04 36.93 -14.61
N LEU A 38 1.26 37.43 -14.71
CA LEU A 38 2.47 36.77 -14.20
C LEU A 38 2.67 37.00 -12.70
N ILE A 39 2.03 38.01 -12.13
CA ILE A 39 2.13 38.28 -10.69
C ILE A 39 1.53 37.11 -9.90
N ASP A 40 2.18 36.75 -8.80
CA ASP A 40 1.86 35.60 -7.93
C ASP A 40 2.07 34.21 -8.60
N LYS A 41 2.62 34.15 -9.82
CA LYS A 41 3.08 32.87 -10.39
C LYS A 41 4.43 32.48 -9.78
N VAL A 42 4.69 31.17 -9.76
CA VAL A 42 5.92 30.60 -9.21
C VAL A 42 6.83 30.17 -10.36
N LEU A 43 8.11 30.52 -10.27
CA LEU A 43 9.12 30.12 -11.25
C LEU A 43 9.42 28.62 -11.19
N ALA A 44 9.50 27.97 -12.35
CA ALA A 44 9.85 26.54 -12.44
C ALA A 44 11.36 26.30 -12.48
N SER A 45 12.16 27.28 -12.92
CA SER A 45 13.63 27.22 -13.02
C SER A 45 14.24 28.55 -12.70
N ASP A 46 15.54 28.58 -12.42
CA ASP A 46 16.30 29.81 -12.23
C ASP A 46 16.28 30.63 -13.53
N ILE A 47 16.15 31.93 -13.37
CA ILE A 47 16.28 32.90 -14.47
C ILE A 47 17.66 33.55 -14.35
N VAL A 48 18.46 33.34 -15.37
CA VAL A 48 19.82 33.87 -15.49
C VAL A 48 19.82 34.96 -16.56
N ASP A 49 20.49 36.07 -16.26
CA ASP A 49 20.71 37.16 -17.22
C ASP A 49 21.62 36.65 -18.35
N PRO A 50 21.19 36.73 -19.61
CA PRO A 50 21.98 36.25 -20.75
C PRO A 50 23.25 37.07 -21.00
N GLU A 51 23.36 38.32 -20.54
CA GLU A 51 24.52 39.18 -20.73
C GLU A 51 25.54 39.06 -19.60
N THR A 52 25.07 39.02 -18.34
CA THR A 52 25.93 39.04 -17.16
C THR A 52 26.19 37.66 -16.58
N GLY A 53 25.31 36.69 -16.82
CA GLY A 53 25.35 35.38 -16.21
C GLY A 53 24.94 35.35 -14.72
N GLU A 54 24.42 36.47 -14.19
CA GLU A 54 23.90 36.53 -12.82
C GLU A 54 22.48 35.92 -12.73
N VAL A 55 22.18 35.28 -11.61
CA VAL A 55 20.81 34.77 -11.34
C VAL A 55 19.91 35.92 -10.94
N ILE A 56 18.96 36.28 -11.77
CA ILE A 56 17.97 37.34 -11.51
C ILE A 56 16.91 36.86 -10.51
N ALA A 57 16.47 35.60 -10.66
CA ALA A 57 15.49 34.99 -9.79
C ALA A 57 15.73 33.48 -9.70
N GLU A 58 15.68 32.96 -8.48
CA GLU A 58 15.83 31.52 -8.19
C GLU A 58 14.53 30.76 -8.49
N ALA A 59 14.66 29.49 -8.82
CA ALA A 59 13.55 28.57 -8.92
C ALA A 59 12.68 28.59 -7.66
N ASN A 60 11.39 28.36 -7.80
CA ASN A 60 10.41 28.40 -6.73
C ASN A 60 10.16 29.80 -6.09
N SER A 61 10.70 30.88 -6.67
CA SER A 61 10.38 32.23 -6.25
C SER A 61 9.03 32.68 -6.80
N ILE A 62 8.29 33.47 -6.01
CA ILE A 62 7.03 34.07 -6.44
C ILE A 62 7.36 35.32 -7.25
N LEU A 63 6.73 35.44 -8.41
CA LEU A 63 6.87 36.61 -9.27
C LEU A 63 6.15 37.81 -8.65
N THR A 64 6.90 38.77 -8.20
CA THR A 64 6.40 40.10 -7.81
C THR A 64 6.46 41.06 -8.98
N GLU A 65 5.73 42.17 -8.92
CA GLU A 65 5.75 43.18 -9.97
C GLU A 65 7.19 43.73 -10.23
N GLU A 66 7.99 43.90 -9.17
CA GLU A 66 9.39 44.31 -9.30
C GLU A 66 10.25 43.27 -10.02
N LEU A 67 10.01 41.97 -9.75
CA LEU A 67 10.75 40.88 -10.36
C LEU A 67 10.39 40.71 -11.83
N VAL A 68 9.10 40.85 -12.17
CA VAL A 68 8.61 40.79 -13.57
C VAL A 68 9.25 41.93 -14.39
N ASN A 69 9.32 43.13 -13.84
CA ASN A 69 9.99 44.28 -14.49
C ASN A 69 11.50 44.02 -14.69
N LYS A 70 12.21 43.51 -13.69
CA LYS A 70 13.63 43.15 -13.81
C LYS A 70 13.88 42.08 -14.90
N ILE A 71 13.01 41.07 -14.98
CA ILE A 71 13.10 40.02 -16.01
C ILE A 71 12.87 40.64 -17.40
N ALA A 72 11.90 41.55 -17.53
CA ALA A 72 11.63 42.24 -18.81
C ALA A 72 12.82 43.08 -19.24
N ASP A 73 13.49 43.77 -18.29
CA ASP A 73 14.65 44.63 -18.57
C ASP A 73 15.92 43.86 -18.93
N SER A 74 16.03 42.59 -18.48
CA SER A 74 17.20 41.68 -18.72
C SER A 74 17.20 41.01 -20.09
N GLY A 75 16.17 41.22 -20.91
CA GLY A 75 16.06 40.65 -22.24
C GLY A 75 15.79 39.13 -22.30
N VAL A 76 15.36 38.53 -21.21
CA VAL A 76 14.92 37.12 -21.18
C VAL A 76 13.59 36.99 -21.90
N GLU A 77 13.58 36.27 -23.04
CA GLU A 77 12.39 36.14 -23.90
C GLU A 77 11.39 35.10 -23.37
N THR A 78 11.87 34.02 -22.73
CA THR A 78 11.01 32.90 -22.32
C THR A 78 11.46 32.34 -20.97
N PHE A 79 10.51 32.01 -20.11
CA PHE A 79 10.73 31.28 -18.87
C PHE A 79 9.53 30.43 -18.52
N ASN A 80 9.72 29.42 -17.69
CA ASN A 80 8.67 28.50 -17.26
C ASN A 80 8.14 28.84 -15.89
N THR A 81 6.82 28.76 -15.72
CA THR A 81 6.16 28.90 -14.42
C THR A 81 5.50 27.58 -14.01
N ILE A 82 5.42 27.33 -12.71
CA ILE A 82 4.68 26.18 -12.18
C ILE A 82 3.19 26.50 -12.26
N TYR A 83 2.43 25.62 -12.92
CA TYR A 83 0.98 25.75 -12.92
C TYR A 83 0.40 25.11 -11.67
N SER A 84 -0.18 25.92 -10.81
CA SER A 84 -0.91 25.50 -9.61
C SER A 84 -2.25 26.20 -9.52
N ASN A 85 -3.25 25.52 -8.93
CA ASN A 85 -4.57 26.09 -8.65
C ASN A 85 -5.12 25.47 -7.35
N ASP A 86 -6.17 26.08 -6.79
CA ASP A 86 -6.80 25.62 -5.55
C ASP A 86 -7.83 24.51 -5.75
N LEU A 87 -8.05 24.06 -6.98
CA LEU A 87 -9.11 23.09 -7.32
C LEU A 87 -8.60 21.66 -7.40
N ASP A 88 -7.55 21.42 -8.20
CA ASP A 88 -7.06 20.09 -8.55
C ASP A 88 -5.53 19.97 -8.61
N ARG A 89 -4.78 21.08 -8.50
CA ARG A 89 -3.31 21.12 -8.56
C ARG A 89 -2.72 22.08 -7.53
N GLY A 90 -2.75 21.66 -6.26
CA GLY A 90 -2.20 22.44 -5.17
C GLY A 90 -0.67 22.60 -5.24
N ALA A 91 -0.17 23.74 -4.77
CA ALA A 91 1.26 24.07 -4.77
C ALA A 91 2.02 23.49 -3.55
N TYR A 92 1.67 22.27 -3.10
CA TYR A 92 2.14 21.72 -1.81
C TYR A 92 3.65 21.63 -1.69
N ILE A 93 4.34 21.12 -2.69
CA ILE A 93 5.81 20.96 -2.65
C ILE A 93 6.50 22.30 -2.74
N SER A 94 6.02 23.19 -3.61
CA SER A 94 6.52 24.56 -3.74
C SER A 94 6.45 25.31 -2.41
N GLU A 95 5.34 25.21 -1.69
CA GLU A 95 5.15 25.82 -0.38
C GLU A 95 6.05 25.19 0.69
N THR A 96 6.17 23.86 0.69
CA THR A 96 7.05 23.14 1.61
C THR A 96 8.50 23.56 1.42
N LEU A 97 8.99 23.62 0.17
CA LEU A 97 10.36 24.04 -0.13
C LEU A 97 10.65 25.51 0.22
N ARG A 98 9.64 26.39 0.20
CA ARG A 98 9.81 27.78 0.65
C ARG A 98 9.95 27.93 2.16
N VAL A 99 9.29 27.06 2.92
CA VAL A 99 9.37 27.04 4.39
C VAL A 99 10.64 26.34 4.87
N ASP A 100 11.23 25.47 4.05
CA ASP A 100 12.46 24.75 4.39
C ASP A 100 13.63 25.74 4.52
N SER A 101 14.32 25.65 5.65
CA SER A 101 15.50 26.48 5.96
C SER A 101 16.79 25.96 5.31
N THR A 102 16.79 24.71 4.83
CA THR A 102 17.96 24.07 4.24
C THR A 102 18.07 24.39 2.74
N ARG A 103 19.28 24.65 2.27
CA ARG A 103 19.56 24.98 0.88
C ARG A 103 20.48 23.97 0.20
N THR A 104 21.26 23.25 0.97
CA THR A 104 22.21 22.27 0.49
C THR A 104 21.90 20.86 0.99
N GLN A 105 22.33 19.86 0.26
CA GLN A 105 22.19 18.46 0.66
C GLN A 105 22.80 18.18 2.03
N LEU A 106 23.97 18.76 2.30
CA LEU A 106 24.65 18.58 3.58
C LEU A 106 23.87 19.20 4.75
N GLU A 107 23.32 20.39 4.57
CA GLU A 107 22.47 21.03 5.59
C GLU A 107 21.23 20.17 5.90
N ALA A 108 20.58 19.62 4.88
CA ALA A 108 19.44 18.72 5.04
C ALA A 108 19.82 17.46 5.82
N GLN A 109 20.94 16.83 5.49
CA GLN A 109 21.44 15.65 6.20
C GLN A 109 21.79 15.96 7.66
N VAL A 110 22.36 17.11 7.93
CA VAL A 110 22.68 17.58 9.29
C VAL A 110 21.41 17.83 10.11
N GLU A 111 20.39 18.43 9.51
CA GLU A 111 19.10 18.62 10.18
C GLU A 111 18.39 17.28 10.48
N ILE A 112 18.39 16.33 9.54
CA ILE A 112 17.89 14.98 9.76
C ILE A 112 18.65 14.31 10.91
N TYR A 113 19.98 14.47 10.95
CA TYR A 113 20.80 13.91 12.02
C TYR A 113 20.42 14.49 13.39
N ARG A 114 20.23 15.82 13.48
CA ARG A 114 19.79 16.48 14.72
C ARG A 114 18.43 16.01 15.22
N MET A 115 17.48 15.81 14.29
CA MET A 115 16.16 15.27 14.62
C MET A 115 16.23 13.85 15.15
N MET A 116 17.06 12.99 14.54
CA MET A 116 17.17 11.58 14.89
C MET A 116 18.02 11.33 16.14
N ARG A 117 19.00 12.21 16.41
CA ARG A 117 19.93 12.13 17.55
C ARG A 117 20.06 13.46 18.25
N PRO A 118 19.05 13.88 19.02
CA PRO A 118 19.10 15.13 19.75
C PRO A 118 20.24 15.12 20.77
N GLY A 119 21.04 16.21 20.79
CA GLY A 119 22.13 16.39 21.74
C GLY A 119 23.52 15.90 21.30
N GLU A 120 23.63 15.18 20.18
CA GLU A 120 24.92 14.84 19.60
C GLU A 120 25.36 15.90 18.57
N PRO A 121 26.64 16.37 18.59
CA PRO A 121 27.13 17.27 17.58
C PRO A 121 27.22 16.56 16.23
N PRO A 122 26.59 17.08 15.17
CA PRO A 122 26.64 16.47 13.86
C PRO A 122 28.02 16.69 13.21
N THR A 123 28.66 15.61 12.78
CA THR A 123 29.79 15.67 11.84
C THR A 123 29.27 15.31 10.46
N GLN A 124 29.92 15.83 9.40
CA GLN A 124 29.52 15.55 8.03
C GLN A 124 29.42 14.04 7.76
N GLU A 125 30.49 13.32 8.07
CA GLU A 125 30.58 11.87 7.86
C GLU A 125 29.50 11.10 8.64
N ALA A 126 29.21 11.50 9.89
CA ALA A 126 28.18 10.87 10.70
C ALA A 126 26.76 11.13 10.14
N ALA A 127 26.50 12.32 9.61
CA ALA A 127 25.23 12.68 9.00
C ALA A 127 24.99 11.92 7.68
N GLU A 128 26.00 11.87 6.81
CA GLU A 128 25.95 11.12 5.56
C GLU A 128 25.73 9.63 5.82
N ASN A 129 26.49 9.03 6.75
CA ASN A 129 26.36 7.62 7.11
C ASN A 129 24.99 7.31 7.75
N LEU A 130 24.47 8.19 8.60
CA LEU A 130 23.14 8.01 9.17
C LEU A 130 22.07 7.99 8.06
N PHE A 131 22.11 8.99 7.17
CA PHE A 131 21.14 9.13 6.09
C PHE A 131 21.19 7.91 5.15
N LYS A 132 22.39 7.49 4.73
CA LYS A 132 22.57 6.29 3.89
C LYS A 132 22.02 5.02 4.57
N ASN A 133 22.21 4.89 5.87
CA ASN A 133 21.78 3.72 6.63
C ASN A 133 20.28 3.70 6.94
N LEU A 134 19.54 4.79 6.75
CA LEU A 134 18.10 4.83 7.02
C LEU A 134 17.32 3.94 6.05
N PHE A 135 17.55 4.10 4.73
CA PHE A 135 16.74 3.45 3.70
C PHE A 135 17.53 2.86 2.53
N PHE A 136 18.80 3.24 2.38
CA PHE A 136 19.59 2.97 1.17
C PHE A 136 20.69 1.90 1.37
N SER A 137 20.80 1.33 2.57
CA SER A 137 21.78 0.30 2.87
C SER A 137 21.13 -1.07 3.03
N PRO A 138 21.54 -2.10 2.26
CA PRO A 138 20.98 -3.45 2.36
C PRO A 138 21.25 -4.12 3.72
N ASP A 139 22.29 -3.67 4.45
CA ASP A 139 22.61 -4.19 5.78
C ASP A 139 21.66 -3.69 6.88
N ARG A 140 20.96 -2.59 6.63
CA ARG A 140 20.14 -1.89 7.62
C ARG A 140 18.66 -1.84 7.29
N TYR A 141 18.32 -1.89 6.02
CA TYR A 141 16.96 -1.76 5.53
C TYR A 141 16.63 -2.85 4.51
N ASP A 142 15.49 -3.49 4.68
CA ASP A 142 14.94 -4.44 3.74
C ASP A 142 13.41 -4.33 3.72
N LEU A 143 12.87 -3.90 2.59
CA LEU A 143 11.43 -3.80 2.36
C LEU A 143 10.76 -5.16 2.23
N SER A 144 11.53 -6.22 2.05
CA SER A 144 11.12 -7.57 1.66
C SER A 144 10.47 -7.67 0.27
N ALA A 145 10.39 -8.88 -0.27
CA ALA A 145 9.74 -9.13 -1.56
C ALA A 145 8.25 -8.73 -1.55
N VAL A 146 7.56 -8.95 -0.43
CA VAL A 146 6.15 -8.58 -0.26
C VAL A 146 5.98 -7.07 -0.23
N GLY A 147 6.84 -6.38 0.53
CA GLY A 147 6.83 -4.92 0.60
C GLY A 147 7.12 -4.29 -0.75
N ARG A 148 8.13 -4.77 -1.48
CA ARG A 148 8.46 -4.27 -2.83
C ARG A 148 7.32 -4.50 -3.82
N MET A 149 6.71 -5.65 -3.83
CA MET A 149 5.54 -5.94 -4.67
C MET A 149 4.38 -4.99 -4.40
N LYS A 150 4.05 -4.77 -3.12
CA LYS A 150 2.97 -3.84 -2.72
C LYS A 150 3.31 -2.40 -3.08
N PHE A 151 4.55 -1.99 -2.85
CA PHE A 151 5.04 -0.67 -3.20
C PHE A 151 4.92 -0.41 -4.71
N ASN A 152 5.50 -1.27 -5.54
CA ASN A 152 5.50 -1.12 -6.99
C ASN A 152 4.07 -1.07 -7.54
N ARG A 153 3.18 -1.94 -7.04
CA ARG A 153 1.76 -1.92 -7.43
C ARG A 153 1.06 -0.61 -7.03
N ARG A 154 1.34 -0.08 -5.83
CA ARG A 154 0.75 1.17 -5.36
C ARG A 154 1.17 2.38 -6.19
N VAL A 155 2.41 2.41 -6.58
CA VAL A 155 3.01 3.47 -7.39
C VAL A 155 2.65 3.33 -8.88
N GLY A 156 2.10 2.17 -9.30
CA GLY A 156 1.70 1.91 -10.68
C GLY A 156 2.86 1.44 -11.58
N ARG A 157 3.89 0.82 -11.00
CA ARG A 157 4.97 0.20 -11.77
C ARG A 157 4.56 -1.20 -12.24
N ASP A 158 4.91 -1.55 -13.47
CA ASP A 158 4.61 -2.86 -14.07
C ASP A 158 5.46 -3.99 -13.45
N GLU A 159 6.67 -3.67 -12.99
CA GLU A 159 7.56 -4.62 -12.36
C GLU A 159 7.10 -4.97 -10.95
N ILE A 160 6.87 -6.25 -10.69
CA ILE A 160 6.42 -6.75 -9.38
C ILE A 160 7.61 -6.98 -8.44
N GLU A 161 8.78 -7.31 -8.98
CA GLU A 161 10.01 -7.63 -8.24
C GLU A 161 11.00 -6.46 -8.30
N GLY A 162 11.94 -6.41 -7.38
CA GLY A 162 12.95 -5.36 -7.32
C GLY A 162 13.82 -5.42 -6.07
N SER A 163 14.67 -4.43 -5.88
CA SER A 163 15.54 -4.31 -4.71
C SER A 163 14.73 -4.14 -3.42
N GLY A 164 15.16 -4.79 -2.34
CA GLY A 164 14.64 -4.55 -0.99
C GLY A 164 15.01 -3.20 -0.39
N VAL A 165 15.93 -2.48 -1.03
CA VAL A 165 16.41 -1.16 -0.60
C VAL A 165 15.68 -0.09 -1.41
N LEU A 166 15.35 1.03 -0.79
CA LEU A 166 14.75 2.18 -1.48
C LEU A 166 15.79 2.92 -2.32
N ASP A 167 15.34 3.57 -3.37
CA ASP A 167 16.08 4.53 -4.17
C ASP A 167 15.45 5.93 -4.12
N GLU A 168 16.08 6.91 -4.73
CA GLU A 168 15.58 8.29 -4.75
C GLU A 168 14.27 8.39 -5.54
N GLN A 169 14.12 7.58 -6.58
CA GLN A 169 12.91 7.52 -7.38
C GLN A 169 11.72 6.99 -6.57
N ASP A 170 11.96 6.02 -5.69
CA ASP A 170 10.91 5.49 -4.80
C ASP A 170 10.33 6.60 -3.92
N ILE A 171 11.17 7.48 -3.37
CA ILE A 171 10.73 8.60 -2.53
C ILE A 171 9.91 9.60 -3.36
N THR A 172 10.39 9.93 -4.56
CA THR A 172 9.69 10.85 -5.47
C THR A 172 8.32 10.32 -5.86
N ASP A 173 8.23 9.03 -6.17
CA ASP A 173 6.98 8.36 -6.55
C ASP A 173 5.97 8.35 -5.39
N VAL A 174 6.42 8.11 -4.16
CA VAL A 174 5.55 8.20 -2.97
C VAL A 174 4.99 9.61 -2.80
N VAL A 175 5.84 10.63 -2.97
CA VAL A 175 5.42 12.04 -2.87
C VAL A 175 4.39 12.35 -3.96
N ASN A 176 4.58 11.88 -5.19
CA ASN A 176 3.61 12.04 -6.28
C ASN A 176 2.26 11.41 -5.93
N VAL A 177 2.23 10.17 -5.42
CA VAL A 177 0.99 9.50 -4.98
C VAL A 177 0.29 10.29 -3.86
N LEU A 178 1.04 10.85 -2.90
CA LEU A 178 0.47 11.67 -1.84
C LEU A 178 -0.16 12.97 -2.37
N ILE A 179 0.48 13.61 -3.36
CA ILE A 179 -0.05 14.78 -4.04
C ILE A 179 -1.33 14.45 -4.79
N ASP A 180 -1.36 13.34 -5.53
CA ASP A 180 -2.53 12.88 -6.28
C ASP A 180 -3.72 12.62 -5.34
N ILE A 181 -3.49 11.97 -4.21
CA ILE A 181 -4.53 11.76 -3.19
C ILE A 181 -5.06 13.10 -2.68
N ARG A 182 -4.16 14.06 -2.40
CA ARG A 182 -4.54 15.37 -1.88
C ARG A 182 -5.28 16.22 -2.92
N ASN A 183 -4.96 16.08 -4.19
CA ASN A 183 -5.66 16.71 -5.30
C ASN A 183 -7.01 16.02 -5.65
N GLY A 184 -7.34 14.90 -5.00
CA GLY A 184 -8.58 14.17 -5.24
C GLY A 184 -8.54 13.20 -6.41
N HIS A 185 -7.37 12.93 -6.98
CA HIS A 185 -7.17 11.97 -8.08
C HIS A 185 -6.83 10.57 -7.62
N GLY A 186 -6.46 10.41 -6.35
CA GLY A 186 -6.12 9.12 -5.74
C GLY A 186 -7.12 8.69 -4.68
N VAL A 187 -7.04 7.43 -4.28
CA VAL A 187 -7.84 6.84 -3.21
C VAL A 187 -6.93 6.42 -2.06
N VAL A 188 -7.38 6.68 -0.82
CA VAL A 188 -6.70 6.19 0.38
C VAL A 188 -6.90 4.69 0.50
N ASP A 189 -5.86 3.96 0.88
CA ASP A 189 -5.92 2.52 1.07
C ASP A 189 -6.82 2.16 2.26
N ASP A 190 -7.67 1.15 2.06
CA ASP A 190 -8.40 0.53 3.14
C ASP A 190 -7.50 -0.44 3.89
N ILE A 191 -7.30 -0.17 5.20
CA ILE A 191 -6.41 -0.95 6.07
C ILE A 191 -6.95 -2.36 6.29
N ASP A 192 -8.27 -2.53 6.34
CA ASP A 192 -8.93 -3.81 6.65
C ASP A 192 -9.15 -4.70 5.42
N HIS A 193 -8.87 -4.18 4.24
CA HIS A 193 -8.91 -4.94 3.00
C HIS A 193 -7.89 -6.09 3.01
N LEU A 194 -8.31 -7.33 2.72
CA LEU A 194 -7.42 -8.51 2.73
C LEU A 194 -6.31 -8.47 1.67
N GLY A 195 -6.37 -7.54 0.75
CA GLY A 195 -5.24 -7.19 -0.12
C GLY A 195 -4.12 -6.44 0.59
N ASN A 196 -4.38 -5.85 1.76
CA ASN A 196 -3.42 -5.13 2.58
C ASN A 196 -3.05 -5.89 3.87
N ARG A 197 -3.82 -6.93 4.22
CA ARG A 197 -3.58 -7.80 5.37
C ARG A 197 -3.17 -9.18 4.87
N ARG A 198 -1.98 -9.62 5.25
CA ARG A 198 -1.46 -10.93 4.88
C ARG A 198 -1.39 -11.87 6.07
N VAL A 199 -1.38 -13.17 5.80
CA VAL A 199 -1.21 -14.22 6.80
C VAL A 199 0.26 -14.62 6.84
N ARG A 200 0.83 -14.66 8.04
CA ARG A 200 2.16 -15.22 8.29
C ARG A 200 2.01 -16.65 8.80
N SER A 201 2.57 -17.60 8.07
CA SER A 201 2.58 -19.01 8.48
C SER A 201 3.61 -19.27 9.57
N VAL A 202 3.53 -20.44 10.20
CA VAL A 202 4.52 -20.87 11.20
C VAL A 202 5.93 -20.92 10.61
N GLY A 203 6.08 -21.30 9.36
CA GLY A 203 7.39 -21.35 8.68
C GLY A 203 8.07 -19.99 8.63
N GLU A 204 7.35 -18.93 8.23
CA GLU A 204 7.87 -17.57 8.20
C GLU A 204 8.22 -17.05 9.61
N MET A 205 7.36 -17.31 10.59
CA MET A 205 7.62 -16.91 11.97
C MET A 205 8.84 -17.62 12.55
N ALA A 206 8.99 -18.93 12.28
CA ALA A 206 10.15 -19.71 12.70
C ALA A 206 11.45 -19.25 12.03
N GLU A 207 11.40 -18.93 10.73
CA GLU A 207 12.53 -18.34 10.01
C GLU A 207 13.00 -17.04 10.63
N ASN A 208 12.09 -16.14 10.97
CA ASN A 208 12.42 -14.88 11.62
C ASN A 208 13.12 -15.10 12.98
N GLN A 209 12.65 -16.06 13.77
CA GLN A 209 13.29 -16.42 15.04
C GLN A 209 14.67 -17.05 14.82
N PHE A 210 14.80 -17.91 13.84
CA PHE A 210 16.08 -18.51 13.47
C PHE A 210 17.11 -17.44 13.06
N ARG A 211 16.69 -16.46 12.26
CA ARG A 211 17.51 -15.31 11.88
C ARG A 211 17.99 -14.51 13.09
N VAL A 212 17.12 -14.24 14.06
CA VAL A 212 17.50 -13.61 15.33
C VAL A 212 18.56 -14.43 16.07
N GLY A 213 18.39 -15.75 16.11
CA GLY A 213 19.38 -16.67 16.67
C GLY A 213 20.75 -16.58 15.99
N LEU A 214 20.78 -16.54 14.64
CA LEU A 214 22.01 -16.40 13.85
C LEU A 214 22.70 -15.06 14.09
N VAL A 215 21.97 -13.97 14.18
CA VAL A 215 22.53 -12.63 14.50
C VAL A 215 23.21 -12.62 15.87
N ARG A 216 22.62 -13.31 16.85
CA ARG A 216 23.23 -13.46 18.18
C ARG A 216 24.54 -14.28 18.11
N VAL A 217 24.57 -15.34 17.30
CA VAL A 217 25.80 -16.13 17.07
C VAL A 217 26.86 -15.29 16.37
N GLU A 218 26.49 -14.56 15.32
CA GLU A 218 27.40 -13.67 14.59
C GLU A 218 28.05 -12.64 15.51
N ARG A 219 27.24 -11.96 16.36
CA ARG A 219 27.77 -11.00 17.33
C ARG A 219 28.76 -11.66 18.30
N ALA A 220 28.43 -12.83 18.84
CA ALA A 220 29.30 -13.55 19.75
C ALA A 220 30.62 -13.99 19.08
N VAL A 221 30.57 -14.38 17.81
CA VAL A 221 31.77 -14.73 17.03
C VAL A 221 32.65 -13.49 16.79
N LYS A 222 32.02 -12.35 16.40
CA LYS A 222 32.75 -11.08 16.21
C LYS A 222 33.44 -10.62 17.50
N GLU A 223 32.75 -10.70 18.62
CA GLU A 223 33.31 -10.38 19.96
C GLU A 223 34.49 -11.28 20.31
N ARG A 224 34.37 -12.60 20.08
CA ARG A 224 35.48 -13.53 20.36
C ARG A 224 36.68 -13.29 19.45
N LEU A 225 36.44 -13.02 18.17
CA LEU A 225 37.52 -12.69 17.22
C LEU A 225 38.25 -11.39 17.59
N SER A 226 37.52 -10.38 18.08
CA SER A 226 38.13 -9.11 18.50
C SER A 226 38.98 -9.24 19.79
N LEU A 227 38.67 -10.23 20.63
CA LEU A 227 39.39 -10.51 21.86
C LEU A 227 40.51 -11.57 21.70
N ALA A 228 40.58 -12.19 20.52
CA ALA A 228 41.55 -13.22 20.24
C ALA A 228 42.94 -12.60 19.95
N GLU A 229 43.88 -12.77 20.87
CA GLU A 229 45.27 -12.32 20.73
C GLU A 229 46.18 -13.27 19.92
N SER A 230 45.69 -14.48 19.58
CA SER A 230 46.52 -15.51 18.90
C SER A 230 45.80 -16.13 17.70
N GLU A 231 46.58 -16.37 16.64
CA GLU A 231 46.19 -17.21 15.50
C GLU A 231 46.08 -18.68 15.95
N GLY A 232 44.91 -19.29 15.73
CA GLY A 232 44.77 -20.72 16.01
C GLY A 232 43.39 -21.21 16.47
N TYR A 233 42.39 -20.37 16.56
CA TYR A 233 41.05 -20.81 16.88
C TYR A 233 40.41 -21.63 15.77
N MET A 234 39.89 -22.80 16.13
CA MET A 234 39.10 -23.61 15.23
C MET A 234 37.65 -23.06 15.15
N PRO A 235 36.99 -23.13 13.99
CA PRO A 235 35.59 -22.65 13.84
C PRO A 235 34.62 -23.21 14.88
N GLN A 236 34.84 -24.44 15.32
CA GLN A 236 34.05 -25.11 16.35
C GLN A 236 34.15 -24.46 17.75
N GLU A 237 35.26 -23.81 18.04
CA GLU A 237 35.47 -23.09 19.31
C GLU A 237 34.83 -21.72 19.32
N LEU A 238 34.72 -21.11 18.13
CA LEU A 238 34.13 -19.79 17.93
C LEU A 238 32.60 -19.85 17.86
N ILE A 239 32.05 -20.88 17.23
CA ILE A 239 30.61 -21.01 16.96
C ILE A 239 29.92 -21.73 18.15
N ASN A 240 28.89 -21.06 18.67
CA ASN A 240 28.04 -21.64 19.70
C ASN A 240 26.58 -21.74 19.20
N ALA A 241 26.04 -22.94 19.11
CA ALA A 241 24.68 -23.18 18.64
C ALA A 241 23.58 -22.91 19.71
N LYS A 242 23.97 -22.73 20.97
CA LYS A 242 23.01 -22.53 22.07
C LYS A 242 22.05 -21.35 21.87
N PRO A 243 22.47 -20.16 21.36
CA PRO A 243 21.55 -19.04 21.11
C PRO A 243 20.45 -19.39 20.12
N VAL A 244 20.73 -20.13 19.06
CA VAL A 244 19.74 -20.58 18.07
C VAL A 244 18.76 -21.56 18.70
N SER A 245 19.28 -22.58 19.39
CA SER A 245 18.43 -23.56 20.08
C SER A 245 17.53 -22.93 21.16
N ALA A 246 18.03 -21.92 21.86
CA ALA A 246 17.28 -21.19 22.87
C ALA A 246 16.11 -20.41 22.28
N VAL A 247 16.35 -19.67 21.17
CA VAL A 247 15.31 -18.87 20.50
C VAL A 247 14.22 -19.75 19.92
N ILE A 248 14.57 -20.86 19.27
CA ILE A 248 13.59 -21.80 18.72
C ILE A 248 12.77 -22.46 19.84
N LYS A 249 13.41 -22.86 20.91
CA LYS A 249 12.73 -23.47 22.09
C LYS A 249 11.78 -22.45 22.74
N GLU A 250 12.19 -21.21 22.89
CA GLU A 250 11.36 -20.11 23.39
C GLU A 250 10.15 -19.86 22.49
N PHE A 251 10.35 -19.84 21.16
CA PHE A 251 9.26 -19.65 20.20
C PHE A 251 8.18 -20.73 20.31
N PHE A 252 8.56 -22.00 20.25
CA PHE A 252 7.58 -23.09 20.32
C PHE A 252 7.03 -23.33 21.73
N GLY A 253 7.73 -22.92 22.79
CA GLY A 253 7.33 -23.14 24.18
C GLY A 253 6.49 -22.03 24.80
N SER A 254 6.69 -20.76 24.39
CA SER A 254 6.09 -19.61 25.09
C SER A 254 5.46 -18.57 24.16
N ASN A 255 5.48 -18.76 22.84
CA ASN A 255 4.81 -17.85 21.92
C ASN A 255 3.29 -17.99 22.05
N GLN A 256 2.57 -16.87 22.04
CA GLN A 256 1.10 -16.82 22.12
C GLN A 256 0.40 -17.61 21.02
N LEU A 257 1.02 -17.74 19.85
CA LEU A 257 0.46 -18.46 18.69
C LEU A 257 0.82 -19.95 18.69
N SER A 258 1.77 -20.38 19.53
CA SER A 258 2.08 -21.79 19.75
C SER A 258 1.23 -22.32 20.90
N GLN A 259 0.21 -23.10 20.59
CA GLN A 259 -0.83 -23.54 21.50
C GLN A 259 -0.91 -25.06 21.55
N PHE A 260 -1.48 -25.60 22.64
CA PHE A 260 -1.90 -26.99 22.66
C PHE A 260 -2.96 -27.22 21.59
N MET A 261 -2.82 -28.32 20.82
CA MET A 261 -3.78 -28.68 19.80
C MET A 261 -5.08 -29.20 20.45
N ASP A 262 -6.21 -28.69 19.98
CA ASP A 262 -7.51 -29.25 20.30
C ASP A 262 -7.63 -30.62 19.64
N GLN A 263 -7.55 -31.68 20.42
CA GLN A 263 -7.47 -33.07 19.93
C GLN A 263 -8.66 -33.93 20.41
N ASN A 264 -9.87 -33.34 20.44
CA ASN A 264 -11.07 -34.05 20.86
C ASN A 264 -11.59 -35.02 19.77
N ASN A 265 -11.52 -34.57 18.51
CA ASN A 265 -11.88 -35.33 17.32
C ASN A 265 -11.11 -34.78 16.09
N PRO A 266 -11.10 -35.48 14.96
CA PRO A 266 -10.37 -35.03 13.77
C PRO A 266 -10.82 -33.65 13.26
N LEU A 267 -12.10 -33.31 13.39
CA LEU A 267 -12.62 -32.01 12.96
C LEU A 267 -12.06 -30.87 13.81
N SER A 268 -11.95 -31.03 15.14
CA SER A 268 -11.36 -30.02 16.02
C SER A 268 -9.90 -29.77 15.70
N GLU A 269 -9.14 -30.79 15.35
CA GLU A 269 -7.75 -30.66 14.90
C GLU A 269 -7.62 -29.83 13.63
N VAL A 270 -8.42 -30.13 12.61
CA VAL A 270 -8.43 -29.40 11.34
C VAL A 270 -8.82 -27.94 11.56
N THR A 271 -9.88 -27.69 12.32
CA THR A 271 -10.36 -26.34 12.61
C THR A 271 -9.30 -25.52 13.36
N HIS A 272 -8.62 -26.14 14.34
CA HIS A 272 -7.57 -25.46 15.08
C HIS A 272 -6.37 -25.08 14.19
N LYS A 273 -5.97 -25.96 13.28
CA LYS A 273 -4.85 -25.71 12.34
C LYS A 273 -5.18 -24.67 11.28
N ARG A 274 -6.45 -24.46 10.95
CA ARG A 274 -6.92 -23.45 9.98
C ARG A 274 -7.33 -22.14 10.62
N ARG A 275 -7.04 -21.93 11.89
CA ARG A 275 -7.33 -20.70 12.61
C ARG A 275 -6.37 -19.58 12.26
N VAL A 276 -6.90 -18.38 12.08
CA VAL A 276 -6.13 -17.15 11.79
C VAL A 276 -6.36 -16.17 12.94
N SER A 277 -5.28 -15.67 13.54
CA SER A 277 -5.33 -14.74 14.65
C SER A 277 -4.74 -13.38 14.26
N ALA A 278 -5.42 -12.30 14.62
CA ALA A 278 -4.89 -10.94 14.52
C ALA A 278 -4.00 -10.56 15.72
N LEU A 279 -3.95 -11.42 16.74
CA LEU A 279 -3.17 -11.23 17.96
C LEU A 279 -1.74 -11.78 17.81
N GLY A 280 -0.89 -11.48 18.78
CA GLY A 280 0.46 -12.02 18.86
C GLY A 280 1.54 -11.04 18.45
N PRO A 281 2.80 -11.49 18.33
CA PRO A 281 3.93 -10.64 17.98
C PRO A 281 3.76 -9.96 16.63
N GLY A 282 3.82 -8.63 16.62
CA GLY A 282 3.60 -7.81 15.42
C GLY A 282 2.13 -7.67 15.01
N GLY A 283 1.18 -8.18 15.82
CA GLY A 283 -0.25 -8.03 15.65
C GLY A 283 -0.89 -7.00 16.59
N LEU A 284 -2.21 -7.07 16.71
CA LEU A 284 -3.01 -6.19 17.56
C LEU A 284 -3.04 -6.69 19.01
N THR A 285 -3.28 -5.78 19.95
CA THR A 285 -3.68 -6.10 21.33
C THR A 285 -5.20 -5.97 21.45
N ARG A 286 -5.80 -6.77 22.34
CA ARG A 286 -7.26 -6.78 22.55
C ARG A 286 -7.82 -5.39 22.87
N GLU A 287 -7.12 -4.64 23.69
CA GLU A 287 -7.50 -3.32 24.19
C GLU A 287 -7.43 -2.24 23.10
N ARG A 288 -6.53 -2.41 22.12
CA ARG A 288 -6.31 -1.47 21.02
C ARG A 288 -7.13 -1.80 19.77
N ALA A 289 -7.75 -2.97 19.73
CA ALA A 289 -8.58 -3.38 18.60
C ALA A 289 -9.95 -2.69 18.67
N GLY A 290 -10.20 -1.76 17.77
CA GLY A 290 -11.50 -1.11 17.58
C GLY A 290 -12.55 -2.05 16.96
N PHE A 291 -13.76 -1.52 16.72
CA PHE A 291 -14.83 -2.28 16.06
C PHE A 291 -14.50 -2.55 14.59
N GLU A 292 -13.86 -1.63 13.90
CA GLU A 292 -13.54 -1.73 12.47
C GLU A 292 -12.75 -3.00 12.12
N VAL A 293 -11.71 -3.32 12.93
CA VAL A 293 -10.90 -4.54 12.73
C VAL A 293 -11.61 -5.83 13.09
N ARG A 294 -12.72 -5.76 13.83
CA ARG A 294 -13.52 -6.92 14.28
C ARG A 294 -14.67 -7.23 13.36
N ASP A 295 -15.06 -6.27 12.53
CA ASP A 295 -16.16 -6.39 11.60
C ASP A 295 -15.81 -7.31 10.42
N VAL A 296 -16.86 -7.83 9.78
CA VAL A 296 -16.71 -8.61 8.55
C VAL A 296 -16.54 -7.65 7.37
N HIS A 297 -15.37 -7.72 6.75
CA HIS A 297 -15.08 -6.93 5.56
C HIS A 297 -15.57 -7.65 4.29
N PRO A 298 -16.06 -6.95 3.25
CA PRO A 298 -16.48 -7.60 2.00
C PRO A 298 -15.42 -8.50 1.35
N THR A 299 -14.14 -8.21 1.51
CA THR A 299 -13.02 -9.03 1.01
C THR A 299 -12.84 -10.35 1.74
N HIS A 300 -13.54 -10.57 2.87
CA HIS A 300 -13.56 -11.86 3.57
C HIS A 300 -14.26 -12.96 2.76
N TYR A 301 -15.07 -12.59 1.77
CA TYR A 301 -15.78 -13.51 0.93
C TYR A 301 -14.86 -14.58 0.33
N GLY A 302 -15.17 -15.84 0.60
CA GLY A 302 -14.37 -16.98 0.12
C GLY A 302 -12.98 -17.16 0.77
N ARG A 303 -12.56 -16.28 1.70
CA ARG A 303 -11.24 -16.31 2.33
C ARG A 303 -11.30 -16.57 3.82
N VAL A 304 -12.15 -15.84 4.52
CA VAL A 304 -12.33 -15.93 5.97
C VAL A 304 -13.81 -16.18 6.25
N CYS A 305 -14.11 -17.15 7.11
CA CYS A 305 -15.48 -17.43 7.50
C CYS A 305 -16.11 -16.26 8.25
N PRO A 306 -17.28 -15.77 7.84
CA PRO A 306 -17.91 -14.62 8.48
C PRO A 306 -18.60 -14.97 9.82
N ILE A 307 -18.80 -16.25 10.10
CA ILE A 307 -19.59 -16.70 11.27
C ILE A 307 -18.74 -17.42 12.33
N GLU A 308 -17.61 -18.03 12.00
CA GLU A 308 -16.79 -18.75 12.96
C GLU A 308 -15.78 -17.83 13.64
N THR A 309 -16.16 -17.30 14.80
CA THR A 309 -15.31 -16.46 15.65
C THR A 309 -15.69 -16.69 17.13
N PRO A 310 -14.78 -16.55 18.10
CA PRO A 310 -15.09 -16.65 19.51
C PRO A 310 -16.08 -15.57 19.99
N GLU A 311 -16.90 -15.88 20.97
CA GLU A 311 -17.64 -14.89 21.72
C GLU A 311 -16.74 -14.23 22.78
N GLY A 312 -16.96 -12.95 23.06
CA GLY A 312 -16.26 -12.21 24.11
C GLY A 312 -15.11 -11.31 23.59
N PRO A 313 -14.05 -11.10 24.38
CA PRO A 313 -12.99 -10.10 24.08
C PRO A 313 -12.25 -10.33 22.79
N ASN A 314 -12.23 -11.54 22.27
CA ASN A 314 -11.52 -11.94 21.04
C ASN A 314 -12.40 -11.98 19.80
N ILE A 315 -13.65 -11.53 19.88
CA ILE A 315 -14.59 -11.53 18.74
C ILE A 315 -13.96 -10.77 17.56
N GLY A 316 -14.02 -11.35 16.37
CA GLY A 316 -13.47 -10.76 15.15
C GLY A 316 -11.95 -10.75 15.05
N LEU A 317 -11.21 -11.07 16.13
CA LEU A 317 -9.73 -11.11 16.14
C LEU A 317 -9.17 -12.50 15.89
N ILE A 318 -9.95 -13.53 16.19
CA ILE A 318 -9.61 -14.93 15.91
C ILE A 318 -10.67 -15.46 14.94
N ASN A 319 -10.24 -15.80 13.75
CA ASN A 319 -11.12 -16.24 12.67
C ASN A 319 -10.65 -17.59 12.12
N SER A 320 -11.46 -18.22 11.28
CA SER A 320 -11.11 -19.44 10.57
C SER A 320 -11.08 -19.21 9.06
N LEU A 321 -10.16 -19.88 8.38
CA LEU A 321 -10.09 -19.85 6.91
C LEU A 321 -11.33 -20.51 6.31
N ALA A 322 -11.84 -19.95 5.23
CA ALA A 322 -12.88 -20.55 4.42
C ALA A 322 -12.41 -21.88 3.79
N VAL A 323 -13.36 -22.76 3.42
CA VAL A 323 -13.06 -24.13 2.98
C VAL A 323 -12.01 -24.18 1.89
N TYR A 324 -12.15 -23.37 0.84
CA TYR A 324 -11.25 -23.41 -0.34
C TYR A 324 -10.16 -22.33 -0.31
N SER A 325 -10.07 -21.55 0.78
CA SER A 325 -9.07 -20.50 0.94
C SER A 325 -7.66 -21.11 1.08
N ARG A 326 -6.71 -20.52 0.39
CA ARG A 326 -5.29 -20.80 0.53
C ARG A 326 -4.47 -19.51 0.56
N THR A 327 -3.21 -19.59 0.97
CA THR A 327 -2.26 -18.49 0.91
C THR A 327 -1.43 -18.57 -0.36
N ASN A 328 -1.15 -17.42 -0.97
CA ASN A 328 -0.21 -17.32 -2.09
C ASN A 328 1.25 -17.23 -1.60
N LYS A 329 2.20 -17.12 -2.54
CA LYS A 329 3.64 -17.01 -2.25
C LYS A 329 4.00 -15.80 -1.37
N TYR A 330 3.16 -14.77 -1.34
CA TYR A 330 3.34 -13.57 -0.53
C TYR A 330 2.56 -13.58 0.79
N GLY A 331 1.77 -14.61 1.04
CA GLY A 331 0.95 -14.73 2.25
C GLY A 331 -0.45 -14.11 2.16
N PHE A 332 -0.87 -13.61 1.00
CA PHE A 332 -2.24 -13.12 0.80
C PHE A 332 -3.19 -14.29 0.56
N LEU A 333 -4.42 -14.14 1.07
CA LEU A 333 -5.45 -15.15 0.90
C LEU A 333 -6.05 -15.12 -0.50
N GLU A 334 -6.15 -16.28 -1.11
CA GLU A 334 -6.74 -16.51 -2.42
C GLU A 334 -7.93 -17.45 -2.31
N THR A 335 -8.90 -17.28 -3.20
CA THR A 335 -10.06 -18.16 -3.32
C THR A 335 -10.25 -18.58 -4.78
N PRO A 336 -10.74 -19.79 -5.04
CA PRO A 336 -10.90 -20.29 -6.39
C PRO A 336 -12.17 -19.76 -7.05
N TYR A 337 -12.08 -19.48 -8.34
CA TYR A 337 -13.19 -19.11 -9.21
C TYR A 337 -13.12 -19.89 -10.52
N ARG A 338 -14.28 -20.21 -11.10
CA ARG A 338 -14.37 -20.78 -12.45
C ARG A 338 -14.33 -19.66 -13.47
N LYS A 339 -13.56 -19.82 -14.51
CA LYS A 339 -13.49 -18.88 -15.61
C LYS A 339 -14.73 -18.93 -16.46
N VAL A 340 -15.27 -17.77 -16.84
CA VAL A 340 -16.39 -17.63 -17.76
C VAL A 340 -15.87 -17.00 -19.05
N VAL A 341 -16.19 -17.63 -20.18
CA VAL A 341 -15.82 -17.12 -21.52
C VAL A 341 -17.09 -17.07 -22.36
N ASP A 342 -17.41 -15.90 -22.90
CA ASP A 342 -18.58 -15.66 -23.73
C ASP A 342 -19.90 -16.19 -23.12
N GLY A 343 -20.10 -15.96 -21.83
CA GLY A 343 -21.28 -16.40 -21.09
C GLY A 343 -21.32 -17.89 -20.74
N LYS A 344 -20.26 -18.64 -21.04
CA LYS A 344 -20.12 -20.07 -20.69
C LYS A 344 -19.12 -20.28 -19.57
N VAL A 345 -19.55 -21.03 -18.56
CA VAL A 345 -18.70 -21.41 -17.43
C VAL A 345 -17.79 -22.56 -17.84
N THR A 346 -16.50 -22.37 -17.75
CA THR A 346 -15.49 -23.39 -18.05
C THR A 346 -15.18 -24.25 -16.81
N GLN A 347 -14.45 -25.35 -17.03
CA GLN A 347 -13.91 -26.16 -15.93
C GLN A 347 -12.60 -25.62 -15.36
N ASP A 348 -12.03 -24.58 -15.96
CA ASP A 348 -10.79 -23.96 -15.53
C ASP A 348 -11.03 -23.18 -14.24
N VAL A 349 -10.22 -23.46 -13.23
CA VAL A 349 -10.28 -22.84 -11.91
C VAL A 349 -9.04 -22.00 -11.70
N GLU A 350 -9.23 -20.73 -11.47
CA GLU A 350 -8.16 -19.77 -11.12
C GLU A 350 -8.34 -19.31 -9.68
N TYR A 351 -7.21 -19.12 -8.98
CA TYR A 351 -7.20 -18.57 -7.64
C TYR A 351 -6.89 -17.08 -7.71
N LEU A 352 -7.79 -16.26 -7.17
CA LEU A 352 -7.65 -14.82 -7.17
C LEU A 352 -7.45 -14.28 -5.76
N SER A 353 -6.52 -13.34 -5.61
CA SER A 353 -6.36 -12.53 -4.41
C SER A 353 -7.47 -11.46 -4.32
N ALA A 354 -7.64 -10.87 -3.14
CA ALA A 354 -8.67 -9.84 -2.94
C ALA A 354 -8.49 -8.60 -3.84
N ILE A 355 -7.25 -8.28 -4.21
CA ILE A 355 -6.96 -7.14 -5.09
C ILE A 355 -7.32 -7.45 -6.54
N GLU A 356 -6.99 -8.66 -6.99
CA GLU A 356 -7.30 -9.12 -8.36
C GLU A 356 -8.80 -9.29 -8.55
N GLU A 357 -9.48 -9.85 -7.56
CA GLU A 357 -10.93 -10.03 -7.56
C GLU A 357 -11.70 -8.73 -7.82
N GLY A 358 -11.27 -7.62 -7.24
CA GLY A 358 -11.91 -6.32 -7.40
C GLY A 358 -11.98 -5.80 -8.84
N GLN A 359 -11.18 -6.35 -9.75
CA GLN A 359 -11.14 -5.95 -11.16
C GLN A 359 -12.17 -6.68 -12.03
N TYR A 360 -12.77 -7.76 -11.51
CA TYR A 360 -13.62 -8.66 -12.27
C TYR A 360 -15.07 -8.64 -11.78
N MET A 361 -15.95 -9.04 -12.68
CA MET A 361 -17.36 -9.31 -12.38
C MET A 361 -17.54 -10.80 -12.18
N ILE A 362 -17.99 -11.19 -10.99
CA ILE A 362 -18.05 -12.57 -10.52
C ILE A 362 -19.47 -12.96 -10.23
N ALA A 363 -19.98 -13.98 -10.95
CA ALA A 363 -21.31 -14.52 -10.71
C ALA A 363 -21.34 -15.39 -9.44
N GLN A 364 -22.49 -15.42 -8.78
CA GLN A 364 -22.72 -16.31 -7.65
C GLN A 364 -22.87 -17.77 -8.07
N ALA A 365 -22.51 -18.69 -7.17
CA ALA A 365 -22.56 -20.13 -7.42
C ALA A 365 -23.99 -20.69 -7.68
N ASN A 366 -25.04 -19.96 -7.26
CA ASN A 366 -26.43 -20.34 -7.44
C ASN A 366 -27.05 -19.87 -8.77
N ALA A 367 -26.28 -19.21 -9.64
CA ALA A 367 -26.76 -18.81 -10.96
C ALA A 367 -27.20 -20.04 -11.79
N ALA A 368 -28.30 -19.91 -12.51
CA ALA A 368 -28.84 -20.95 -13.33
C ALA A 368 -27.90 -21.27 -14.53
N LEU A 369 -27.48 -22.52 -14.65
CA LEU A 369 -26.63 -22.99 -15.72
C LEU A 369 -27.41 -23.95 -16.64
N GLY A 370 -27.28 -23.78 -17.95
CA GLY A 370 -27.76 -24.73 -18.96
C GLY A 370 -26.91 -25.99 -19.00
N ALA A 371 -27.36 -26.96 -19.83
CA ALA A 371 -26.68 -28.26 -20.00
C ALA A 371 -25.23 -28.10 -20.50
N ASP A 372 -24.95 -27.05 -21.28
CA ASP A 372 -23.65 -26.77 -21.87
C ASP A 372 -22.81 -25.79 -21.03
N GLY A 373 -23.25 -25.46 -19.79
CA GLY A 373 -22.59 -24.52 -18.89
C GLY A 373 -22.84 -23.04 -19.23
N GLU A 374 -23.83 -22.75 -20.07
CA GLU A 374 -24.22 -21.36 -20.36
C GLU A 374 -25.04 -20.76 -19.20
N LEU A 375 -24.83 -19.47 -18.92
CA LEU A 375 -25.68 -18.72 -18.00
C LEU A 375 -27.03 -18.46 -18.68
N VAL A 376 -28.11 -18.95 -18.06
CA VAL A 376 -29.45 -18.96 -18.67
C VAL A 376 -30.21 -17.65 -18.46
N ASP A 377 -29.97 -16.99 -17.35
CA ASP A 377 -30.70 -15.79 -16.97
C ASP A 377 -30.17 -14.56 -17.73
N ASP A 378 -31.07 -13.70 -18.21
CA ASP A 378 -30.73 -12.43 -18.87
C ASP A 378 -29.98 -11.46 -17.93
N LEU A 379 -30.28 -11.55 -16.62
CA LEU A 379 -29.63 -10.79 -15.57
C LEU A 379 -29.19 -11.73 -14.44
N VAL A 380 -27.90 -11.84 -14.26
CA VAL A 380 -27.26 -12.69 -13.26
C VAL A 380 -26.81 -11.87 -12.07
N SER A 381 -27.06 -12.36 -10.87
CA SER A 381 -26.54 -11.75 -9.64
C SER A 381 -25.03 -11.93 -9.57
N CYS A 382 -24.32 -10.81 -9.50
CA CYS A 382 -22.88 -10.73 -9.54
C CYS A 382 -22.33 -9.90 -8.40
N ARG A 383 -21.03 -10.05 -8.18
CA ARG A 383 -20.24 -9.21 -7.29
C ARG A 383 -19.15 -8.49 -8.11
N SER A 384 -19.05 -7.19 -7.95
CA SER A 384 -18.01 -6.35 -8.56
C SER A 384 -17.57 -5.28 -7.58
N GLN A 385 -16.27 -5.05 -7.44
CA GLN A 385 -15.70 -4.07 -6.52
C GLN A 385 -16.28 -4.15 -5.08
N ASN A 386 -16.47 -5.39 -4.60
CA ASN A 386 -17.06 -5.72 -3.28
C ASN A 386 -18.55 -5.36 -3.12
N GLU A 387 -19.25 -4.96 -4.17
CA GLU A 387 -20.67 -4.69 -4.17
C GLU A 387 -21.46 -5.73 -4.96
N PHE A 388 -22.70 -6.01 -4.51
CA PHE A 388 -23.60 -6.88 -5.24
C PHE A 388 -24.34 -6.09 -6.31
N THR A 389 -24.32 -6.60 -7.54
CA THR A 389 -24.96 -6.00 -8.70
C THR A 389 -25.58 -7.06 -9.61
N MET A 390 -26.42 -6.64 -10.53
CA MET A 390 -26.96 -7.49 -11.58
C MET A 390 -26.27 -7.17 -12.90
N SER A 391 -25.85 -8.19 -13.64
CA SER A 391 -25.17 -8.01 -14.91
C SER A 391 -25.62 -9.02 -15.96
N THR A 392 -25.42 -8.65 -17.23
CA THR A 392 -25.64 -9.57 -18.36
C THR A 392 -24.51 -10.60 -18.43
N PRO A 393 -24.78 -11.84 -18.93
CA PRO A 393 -23.77 -12.89 -19.03
C PRO A 393 -22.48 -12.51 -19.73
N ASP A 394 -22.56 -11.65 -20.76
CA ASP A 394 -21.42 -11.22 -21.57
C ASP A 394 -20.36 -10.43 -20.79
N ARG A 395 -20.72 -9.82 -19.65
CA ARG A 395 -19.83 -9.02 -18.82
C ARG A 395 -19.20 -9.80 -17.67
N ILE A 396 -19.57 -11.06 -17.49
CA ILE A 396 -19.12 -11.91 -16.39
C ILE A 396 -17.84 -12.61 -16.80
N GLN A 397 -16.77 -12.46 -16.02
CA GLN A 397 -15.48 -13.12 -16.26
C GLN A 397 -15.27 -14.37 -15.39
N TYR A 398 -15.86 -14.40 -14.22
CA TYR A 398 -15.70 -15.50 -13.27
C TYR A 398 -17.02 -15.89 -12.60
N MET A 399 -17.05 -17.09 -12.05
CA MET A 399 -18.16 -17.60 -11.25
C MET A 399 -17.64 -18.30 -10.00
N ASP A 400 -18.35 -18.21 -8.89
CA ASP A 400 -18.05 -18.95 -7.68
C ASP A 400 -18.09 -20.47 -7.93
N VAL A 401 -17.19 -21.19 -7.27
CA VAL A 401 -17.11 -22.66 -7.43
C VAL A 401 -18.27 -23.34 -6.70
N SER A 402 -18.60 -22.91 -5.48
CA SER A 402 -19.63 -23.50 -4.64
C SER A 402 -20.11 -22.51 -3.57
N PRO A 403 -21.37 -22.58 -3.11
CA PRO A 403 -21.86 -21.81 -1.98
C PRO A 403 -21.07 -22.05 -0.68
N LYS A 404 -20.50 -23.24 -0.49
CA LYS A 404 -19.65 -23.60 0.68
C LYS A 404 -18.35 -22.84 0.74
N GLN A 405 -17.98 -22.15 -0.32
CA GLN A 405 -16.78 -21.33 -0.42
C GLN A 405 -16.72 -20.22 0.63
N ILE A 406 -17.86 -19.74 1.10
CA ILE A 406 -17.96 -18.58 2.02
C ILE A 406 -17.59 -18.96 3.45
N VAL A 407 -17.90 -20.17 3.88
CA VAL A 407 -17.83 -20.63 5.26
C VAL A 407 -16.61 -21.49 5.54
N SER A 408 -16.27 -21.66 6.83
CA SER A 408 -15.20 -22.54 7.28
C SER A 408 -15.58 -24.03 7.15
N VAL A 409 -14.60 -24.92 7.35
CA VAL A 409 -14.82 -26.37 7.31
C VAL A 409 -15.86 -26.82 8.35
N ALA A 410 -15.77 -26.32 9.57
CA ALA A 410 -16.73 -26.66 10.63
C ALA A 410 -18.15 -26.15 10.32
N ALA A 411 -18.26 -24.93 9.88
CA ALA A 411 -19.54 -24.32 9.51
C ALA A 411 -20.18 -25.01 8.29
N ALA A 412 -19.38 -25.44 7.32
CA ALA A 412 -19.86 -26.15 6.13
C ALA A 412 -20.49 -27.53 6.43
N LEU A 413 -20.22 -28.10 7.60
CA LEU A 413 -20.79 -29.37 8.05
C LEU A 413 -22.09 -29.22 8.84
N ILE A 414 -22.53 -28.02 9.17
CA ILE A 414 -23.80 -27.77 9.85
C ILE A 414 -24.94 -27.97 8.85
N PRO A 415 -25.85 -28.93 9.09
CA PRO A 415 -26.98 -29.15 8.20
C PRO A 415 -27.95 -27.96 8.28
N PHE A 416 -28.49 -27.57 7.12
CA PHE A 416 -29.46 -26.47 6.99
C PHE A 416 -29.00 -25.11 7.52
N LEU A 417 -27.69 -24.85 7.48
CA LEU A 417 -27.10 -23.59 7.91
C LEU A 417 -27.69 -22.37 7.18
N GLU A 418 -28.10 -22.53 5.92
CA GLU A 418 -28.74 -21.51 5.11
C GLU A 418 -30.09 -21.01 5.65
N HIS A 419 -30.72 -21.77 6.56
CA HIS A 419 -31.97 -21.39 7.24
C HIS A 419 -31.74 -20.75 8.61
N ASP A 420 -30.51 -20.74 9.09
CA ASP A 420 -30.16 -20.17 10.40
C ASP A 420 -29.70 -18.72 10.27
N ASP A 421 -30.04 -17.92 11.29
CA ASP A 421 -29.49 -16.57 11.40
C ASP A 421 -27.97 -16.64 11.74
N ALA A 422 -27.18 -15.84 11.05
CA ALA A 422 -25.74 -15.77 11.26
C ALA A 422 -25.35 -15.49 12.73
N ASN A 423 -26.12 -14.65 13.44
CA ASN A 423 -25.89 -14.38 14.86
C ASN A 423 -26.13 -15.59 15.77
N ARG A 424 -26.89 -16.58 15.32
CA ARG A 424 -27.17 -17.81 16.06
C ARG A 424 -26.22 -18.95 15.69
N ALA A 425 -25.59 -18.86 14.51
CA ALA A 425 -24.61 -19.82 14.04
C ALA A 425 -23.19 -19.57 14.60
N LEU A 426 -22.96 -18.40 15.15
CA LEU A 426 -21.75 -18.00 15.86
C LEU A 426 -21.40 -18.92 17.04
#